data_70ba6c59385b75e76929cc7c83ef65be
#
_entry.id   70ba6c59385b75e76929cc7c83ef65be
#
_cell.length_a   1.000
_cell.length_b   1.000
_cell.length_c   1.000
_cell.angle_alpha   90.00
_cell.angle_beta   90.00
_cell.angle_gamma   90.00
#
_symmetry.space_group_name_H-M   'P 1'
#
loop_
_entity.id
_entity.type
_entity.pdbx_description
1 polymer ?
#
loop_
_entity_poly.entity_id
_entity_poly.type
_entity_poly.pdbx_seq_one_letter_code
_entity_poly.pdbx_strand_id
1 'polypeptide(L)'
;MAGSRKSAAYRTWILTASGNDRPGMVAGVTEVLFRLGGNLEDSAMTRLAGEFTIMLALTAPAALSAATLERAFAAVSRRFGLAVHLKAVTHRAVSAGPSHLISVYGADRPGIVYHISHLLASHRVNIIDLSTHLATPSKGHASRPPLYLLVLEVQLPSRLSVSRLEQRLRQLGKRLGVEIGCRAVDTAVL
;
A
#
# COMPACT_ATOMS: atom_id res chain seq x y z
N MET A 1 37.57 -24.33 -20.72
CA MET A 1 37.68 -23.30 -19.66
C MET A 1 36.36 -22.55 -19.57
N ALA A 2 35.49 -22.98 -18.67
CA ALA A 2 34.21 -22.33 -18.44
C ALA A 2 34.43 -21.17 -17.45
N GLY A 3 34.38 -19.95 -17.97
CA GLY A 3 34.45 -18.75 -17.15
C GLY A 3 33.27 -18.68 -16.19
N SER A 4 33.55 -18.79 -14.90
CA SER A 4 32.62 -18.50 -13.82
C SER A 4 32.09 -17.06 -13.99
N ARG A 5 30.89 -16.90 -14.50
CA ARG A 5 30.15 -15.64 -14.39
C ARG A 5 29.95 -15.39 -12.90
N LYS A 6 30.76 -14.48 -12.31
CA LYS A 6 30.49 -13.94 -10.99
C LYS A 6 29.04 -13.44 -11.03
N SER A 7 28.15 -14.10 -10.29
CA SER A 7 26.80 -13.63 -10.05
C SER A 7 26.92 -12.18 -9.56
N ALA A 8 26.50 -11.22 -10.36
CA ALA A 8 26.50 -9.83 -9.95
C ALA A 8 25.61 -9.76 -8.70
N ALA A 9 26.20 -9.32 -7.58
CA ALA A 9 25.42 -9.10 -6.38
C ALA A 9 24.37 -8.02 -6.67
N TYR A 10 23.12 -8.25 -6.29
CA TYR A 10 22.03 -7.29 -6.40
C TYR A 10 21.71 -6.71 -5.03
N ARG A 11 21.22 -5.50 -5.01
CA ARG A 11 20.71 -4.84 -3.80
C ARG A 11 19.25 -4.45 -4.01
N THR A 12 18.47 -4.67 -2.98
CA THR A 12 17.03 -4.30 -2.99
C THR A 12 16.87 -2.83 -2.58
N TRP A 13 15.96 -2.16 -3.28
CA TRP A 13 15.60 -0.77 -3.07
C TRP A 13 14.08 -0.64 -3.05
N ILE A 14 13.59 0.32 -2.26
CA ILE A 14 12.24 0.85 -2.41
C ILE A 14 12.35 2.20 -3.11
N LEU A 15 11.64 2.32 -4.23
CA LEU A 15 11.42 3.58 -4.92
C LEU A 15 10.00 4.02 -4.67
N THR A 16 9.82 5.27 -4.25
CA THR A 16 8.52 5.93 -4.20
C THR A 16 8.53 7.11 -5.16
N ALA A 17 7.51 7.21 -6.01
CA ALA A 17 7.36 8.35 -6.91
C ALA A 17 5.93 8.89 -6.83
N SER A 18 5.77 10.21 -6.72
CA SER A 18 4.46 10.86 -6.66
C SER A 18 4.43 12.15 -7.46
N GLY A 19 3.27 12.52 -7.98
CA GLY A 19 3.03 13.76 -8.75
C GLY A 19 1.68 13.75 -9.44
N ASN A 20 1.37 14.81 -10.18
CA ASN A 20 0.11 14.92 -10.92
C ASN A 20 0.02 13.82 -12.00
N ASP A 21 -1.09 13.07 -12.01
CA ASP A 21 -1.29 11.92 -12.90
C ASP A 21 -1.20 12.30 -14.39
N ARG A 22 -0.32 11.60 -15.10
CA ARG A 22 -0.14 11.76 -16.55
C ARG A 22 0.18 10.44 -17.22
N PRO A 23 -0.32 10.21 -18.45
CA PRO A 23 0.05 9.02 -19.24
C PRO A 23 1.56 8.92 -19.43
N GLY A 24 2.09 7.70 -19.30
CA GLY A 24 3.51 7.39 -19.53
C GLY A 24 4.39 7.44 -18.29
N MET A 25 3.90 7.82 -17.10
CA MET A 25 4.71 7.89 -15.88
C MET A 25 5.27 6.52 -15.50
N VAL A 26 4.44 5.49 -15.45
CA VAL A 26 4.87 4.11 -15.16
C VAL A 26 5.91 3.65 -16.19
N ALA A 27 5.64 3.88 -17.49
CA ALA A 27 6.59 3.54 -18.55
C ALA A 27 7.93 4.25 -18.40
N GLY A 28 7.91 5.56 -18.06
CA GLY A 28 9.13 6.32 -17.85
C GLY A 28 9.95 5.83 -16.65
N VAL A 29 9.28 5.48 -15.54
CA VAL A 29 9.96 4.95 -14.35
C VAL A 29 10.56 3.57 -14.63
N THR A 30 9.78 2.67 -15.25
CA THR A 30 10.24 1.30 -15.55
C THR A 30 11.31 1.27 -16.66
N GLU A 31 11.30 2.21 -17.61
CA GLU A 31 12.35 2.36 -18.60
C GLU A 31 13.72 2.66 -17.96
N VAL A 32 13.75 3.55 -16.97
CA VAL A 32 14.98 3.83 -16.22
C VAL A 32 15.49 2.57 -15.54
N LEU A 33 14.61 1.81 -14.88
CA LEU A 33 14.99 0.54 -14.24
C LEU A 33 15.58 -0.45 -15.24
N PHE A 34 14.91 -0.64 -16.36
CA PHE A 34 15.36 -1.54 -17.43
C PHE A 34 16.77 -1.17 -17.93
N ARG A 35 17.02 0.12 -18.21
CA ARG A 35 18.34 0.61 -18.65
C ARG A 35 19.44 0.42 -17.62
N LEU A 36 19.11 0.40 -16.34
CA LEU A 36 20.05 0.17 -15.25
C LEU A 36 20.30 -1.33 -14.98
N GLY A 37 19.66 -2.23 -15.71
CA GLY A 37 19.72 -3.66 -15.46
C GLY A 37 19.05 -4.06 -14.14
N GLY A 38 18.10 -3.23 -13.66
CA GLY A 38 17.28 -3.52 -12.50
C GLY A 38 16.09 -4.39 -12.85
N ASN A 39 15.53 -5.02 -11.84
CA ASN A 39 14.31 -5.82 -11.94
C ASN A 39 13.26 -5.32 -10.95
N LEU A 40 11.99 -5.34 -11.36
CA LEU A 40 10.85 -5.04 -10.49
C LEU A 40 10.42 -6.33 -9.80
N GLU A 41 10.36 -6.32 -8.47
CA GLU A 41 9.95 -7.48 -7.65
C GLU A 41 8.50 -7.35 -7.22
N ASP A 42 8.11 -6.16 -6.77
CA ASP A 42 6.76 -5.89 -6.29
C ASP A 42 6.39 -4.42 -6.52
N SER A 43 5.10 -4.12 -6.64
CA SER A 43 4.65 -2.76 -6.89
C SER A 43 3.26 -2.49 -6.34
N ALA A 44 3.08 -1.29 -5.80
CA ALA A 44 1.78 -0.74 -5.47
C ALA A 44 1.64 0.64 -6.11
N MET A 45 0.50 0.89 -6.74
CA MET A 45 0.20 2.16 -7.38
C MET A 45 -1.21 2.61 -7.00
N THR A 46 -1.35 3.88 -6.73
CA THR A 46 -2.67 4.48 -6.52
C THR A 46 -2.79 5.80 -7.27
N ARG A 47 -4.02 6.12 -7.62
CA ARG A 47 -4.40 7.42 -8.15
C ARG A 47 -5.54 7.97 -7.30
N LEU A 48 -5.31 9.12 -6.68
CA LEU A 48 -6.27 9.74 -5.78
C LEU A 48 -6.37 11.23 -6.08
N ALA A 49 -7.57 11.73 -6.34
CA ALA A 49 -7.84 13.16 -6.59
C ALA A 49 -6.96 13.80 -7.68
N GLY A 50 -6.60 13.04 -8.72
CA GLY A 50 -5.72 13.52 -9.79
C GLY A 50 -4.23 13.39 -9.51
N GLU A 51 -3.86 12.96 -8.30
CA GLU A 51 -2.48 12.64 -7.94
C GLU A 51 -2.17 11.16 -8.20
N PHE A 52 -0.95 10.90 -8.65
CA PHE A 52 -0.38 9.59 -8.88
C PHE A 52 0.65 9.30 -7.79
N THR A 53 0.64 8.09 -7.27
CA THR A 53 1.71 7.58 -6.40
C THR A 53 2.00 6.14 -6.76
N ILE A 54 3.29 5.80 -6.86
CA ILE A 54 3.75 4.43 -7.04
C ILE A 54 4.87 4.12 -6.05
N MET A 55 4.81 2.93 -5.47
CA MET A 55 5.89 2.35 -4.68
C MET A 55 6.34 1.06 -5.36
N LEU A 56 7.64 0.92 -5.56
CA LEU A 56 8.27 -0.21 -6.23
C LEU A 56 9.31 -0.85 -5.31
N ALA A 57 9.20 -2.15 -5.09
CA ALA A 57 10.30 -2.95 -4.60
C ALA A 57 11.10 -3.43 -5.82
N LEU A 58 12.36 -3.09 -5.89
CA LEU A 58 13.20 -3.37 -7.05
C LEU A 58 14.59 -3.87 -6.63
N THR A 59 15.19 -4.68 -7.47
CA THR A 59 16.61 -5.04 -7.37
C THR A 59 17.41 -4.35 -8.45
N ALA A 60 18.60 -3.90 -8.10
CA ALA A 60 19.56 -3.31 -9.03
C ALA A 60 20.98 -3.82 -8.72
N PRO A 61 21.89 -3.81 -9.72
CA PRO A 61 23.29 -4.21 -9.51
C PRO A 61 23.89 -3.50 -8.29
N ALA A 62 24.51 -4.26 -7.38
CA ALA A 62 25.04 -3.72 -6.12
C ALA A 62 26.15 -2.67 -6.32
N ALA A 63 26.73 -2.62 -7.50
CA ALA A 63 27.68 -1.60 -7.89
C ALA A 63 27.06 -0.19 -8.05
N LEU A 64 25.72 -0.12 -8.21
CA LEU A 64 25.01 1.16 -8.32
C LEU A 64 24.82 1.78 -6.94
N SER A 65 25.33 3.00 -6.78
CA SER A 65 25.11 3.78 -5.56
C SER A 65 23.73 4.46 -5.58
N ALA A 66 23.23 4.86 -4.40
CA ALA A 66 22.00 5.66 -4.29
C ALA A 66 22.06 6.91 -5.19
N ALA A 67 23.17 7.64 -5.14
CA ALA A 67 23.36 8.84 -5.95
C ALA A 67 23.34 8.56 -7.47
N THR A 68 23.77 7.38 -7.90
CA THR A 68 23.71 6.98 -9.31
C THR A 68 22.27 6.70 -9.72
N LEU A 69 21.50 6.00 -8.88
CA LEU A 69 20.09 5.75 -9.10
C LEU A 69 19.28 7.04 -9.11
N GLU A 70 19.48 7.92 -8.13
CA GLU A 70 18.80 9.23 -8.06
C GLU A 70 19.05 10.07 -9.31
N ARG A 71 20.30 10.13 -9.78
CA ARG A 71 20.64 10.82 -11.03
C ARG A 71 19.96 10.21 -12.26
N ALA A 72 19.86 8.89 -12.32
CA ALA A 72 19.20 8.22 -13.43
C ALA A 72 17.69 8.55 -13.47
N PHE A 73 17.03 8.66 -12.30
CA PHE A 73 15.63 9.05 -12.22
C PHE A 73 15.39 10.56 -12.41
N ALA A 74 16.41 11.41 -12.32
CA ALA A 74 16.24 12.86 -12.40
C ALA A 74 15.61 13.34 -13.72
N ALA A 75 15.85 12.65 -14.84
CA ALA A 75 15.29 13.02 -16.14
C ALA A 75 13.78 12.75 -16.18
N VAL A 76 13.34 11.59 -15.73
CA VAL A 76 11.90 11.22 -15.67
C VAL A 76 11.19 12.04 -14.62
N SER A 77 11.83 12.32 -13.49
CA SER A 77 11.33 13.22 -12.44
C SER A 77 11.01 14.60 -13.03
N ARG A 78 11.95 15.24 -13.72
CA ARG A 78 11.71 16.54 -14.36
C ARG A 78 10.65 16.48 -15.45
N ARG A 79 10.67 15.45 -16.30
CA ARG A 79 9.71 15.30 -17.42
C ARG A 79 8.28 15.27 -16.96
N PHE A 80 8.00 14.56 -15.87
CA PHE A 80 6.64 14.32 -15.37
C PHE A 80 6.30 15.13 -14.12
N GLY A 81 7.26 15.88 -13.55
CA GLY A 81 7.05 16.58 -12.28
C GLY A 81 6.94 15.62 -11.09
N LEU A 82 7.67 14.49 -11.12
CA LEU A 82 7.65 13.49 -10.05
C LEU A 82 8.60 13.84 -8.93
N ALA A 83 8.12 13.77 -7.70
CA ALA A 83 8.96 13.62 -6.52
C ALA A 83 9.36 12.15 -6.40
N VAL A 84 10.67 11.85 -6.55
CA VAL A 84 11.20 10.50 -6.48
C VAL A 84 12.06 10.35 -5.24
N HIS A 85 11.80 9.30 -4.46
CA HIS A 85 12.57 8.94 -3.27
C HIS A 85 13.05 7.49 -3.40
N LEU A 86 14.32 7.26 -3.07
CA LEU A 86 14.96 5.95 -3.11
C LEU A 86 15.53 5.59 -1.74
N LYS A 87 15.25 4.36 -1.28
CA LYS A 87 15.77 3.84 -0.02
C LYS A 87 16.29 2.42 -0.23
N ALA A 88 17.57 2.19 0.10
CA ALA A 88 18.09 0.83 0.19
C ALA A 88 17.43 0.09 1.34
N VAL A 89 17.03 -1.14 1.10
CA VAL A 89 16.41 -1.99 2.13
C VAL A 89 17.12 -3.33 2.19
N THR A 90 17.27 -3.86 3.40
CA THR A 90 17.60 -5.28 3.59
C THR A 90 16.29 -6.05 3.50
N HIS A 91 16.26 -7.05 2.64
CA HIS A 91 15.10 -7.92 2.52
C HIS A 91 14.83 -8.58 3.88
N ARG A 92 13.82 -8.09 4.57
CA ARG A 92 13.35 -8.71 5.79
C ARG A 92 12.05 -9.40 5.42
N ALA A 93 12.07 -10.73 5.43
CA ALA A 93 10.84 -11.48 5.30
C ALA A 93 9.86 -10.97 6.37
N VAL A 94 8.81 -10.31 5.94
CA VAL A 94 7.71 -9.95 6.83
C VAL A 94 7.04 -11.28 7.17
N SER A 95 7.09 -11.65 8.46
CA SER A 95 6.41 -12.86 8.93
C SER A 95 4.93 -12.72 8.57
N ALA A 96 4.47 -13.53 7.63
CA ALA A 96 3.07 -13.58 7.23
C ALA A 96 2.26 -14.21 8.36
N GLY A 97 1.66 -13.38 9.20
CA GLY A 97 0.58 -13.81 10.10
C GLY A 97 -0.74 -13.94 9.33
N PRO A 98 -1.78 -14.51 9.93
CA PRO A 98 -3.08 -14.62 9.28
C PRO A 98 -3.63 -13.23 8.91
N SER A 99 -3.99 -13.06 7.64
CA SER A 99 -4.59 -11.83 7.12
C SER A 99 -6.10 -11.85 7.32
N HIS A 100 -6.65 -10.68 7.68
CA HIS A 100 -8.09 -10.49 7.85
C HIS A 100 -8.52 -9.23 7.12
N LEU A 101 -9.73 -9.26 6.57
CA LEU A 101 -10.37 -8.10 5.98
C LEU A 101 -11.37 -7.52 6.98
N ILE A 102 -11.21 -6.24 7.31
CA ILE A 102 -12.17 -5.46 8.09
C ILE A 102 -12.91 -4.53 7.15
N SER A 103 -14.22 -4.65 7.09
CA SER A 103 -15.09 -3.78 6.31
C SER A 103 -15.92 -2.90 7.24
N VAL A 104 -16.01 -1.62 6.94
CA VAL A 104 -16.79 -0.63 7.71
C VAL A 104 -17.74 0.07 6.77
N TYR A 105 -18.99 0.13 7.16
CA TYR A 105 -20.06 0.62 6.33
C TYR A 105 -21.02 1.50 7.15
N GLY A 106 -21.36 2.69 6.64
CA GLY A 106 -22.30 3.59 7.32
C GLY A 106 -22.29 5.01 6.78
N ALA A 107 -22.86 5.94 7.53
CA ALA A 107 -22.78 7.37 7.20
C ALA A 107 -21.36 7.89 7.42
N ASP A 108 -20.90 8.76 6.52
CA ASP A 108 -19.61 9.42 6.68
C ASP A 108 -19.62 10.32 7.93
N ARG A 109 -18.67 10.08 8.82
CA ARG A 109 -18.51 10.85 10.06
C ARG A 109 -17.02 11.03 10.38
N PRO A 110 -16.62 12.20 10.87
CA PRO A 110 -15.24 12.41 11.33
C PRO A 110 -14.83 11.41 12.40
N GLY A 111 -13.62 10.88 12.29
CA GLY A 111 -13.00 10.03 13.30
C GLY A 111 -13.20 8.53 13.13
N ILE A 112 -13.94 8.04 12.13
CA ILE A 112 -14.13 6.58 11.90
C ILE A 112 -12.78 5.89 11.75
N VAL A 113 -11.92 6.35 10.84
CA VAL A 113 -10.59 5.77 10.61
C VAL A 113 -9.74 5.85 11.88
N TYR A 114 -9.74 7.00 12.54
CA TYR A 114 -8.97 7.21 13.77
C TYR A 114 -9.32 6.19 14.86
N HIS A 115 -10.60 6.05 15.17
CA HIS A 115 -11.03 5.15 16.26
C HIS A 115 -10.76 3.69 15.94
N ILE A 116 -10.93 3.28 14.67
CA ILE A 116 -10.67 1.91 14.24
C ILE A 116 -9.17 1.63 14.26
N SER A 117 -8.35 2.48 13.66
CA SER A 117 -6.89 2.30 13.65
C SER A 117 -6.30 2.34 15.06
N HIS A 118 -6.83 3.18 15.94
CA HIS A 118 -6.41 3.23 17.35
C HIS A 118 -6.75 1.93 18.09
N LEU A 119 -7.96 1.39 17.89
CA LEU A 119 -8.33 0.08 18.44
C LEU A 119 -7.40 -1.02 17.93
N LEU A 120 -7.13 -1.07 16.63
CA LEU A 120 -6.23 -2.06 16.03
C LEU A 120 -4.82 -1.94 16.59
N ALA A 121 -4.28 -0.73 16.68
CA ALA A 121 -2.95 -0.46 17.23
C ALA A 121 -2.84 -0.89 18.71
N SER A 122 -3.88 -0.66 19.53
CA SER A 122 -3.91 -1.08 20.94
C SER A 122 -3.84 -2.62 21.12
N HIS A 123 -4.22 -3.36 20.08
CA HIS A 123 -4.13 -4.82 20.02
C HIS A 123 -2.90 -5.30 19.21
N ARG A 124 -1.99 -4.40 18.82
CA ARG A 124 -0.81 -4.69 17.99
C ARG A 124 -1.14 -5.31 16.64
N VAL A 125 -2.32 -5.03 16.13
CA VAL A 125 -2.75 -5.42 14.78
C VAL A 125 -2.10 -4.47 13.78
N ASN A 126 -1.42 -5.03 12.78
CA ASN A 126 -0.81 -4.25 11.70
C ASN A 126 -1.82 -4.05 10.58
N ILE A 127 -1.94 -2.83 10.07
CA ILE A 127 -2.71 -2.53 8.86
C ILE A 127 -1.78 -2.67 7.67
N ILE A 128 -2.13 -3.56 6.73
CA ILE A 128 -1.35 -3.84 5.52
C ILE A 128 -1.82 -2.94 4.39
N ASP A 129 -3.15 -2.82 4.23
CA ASP A 129 -3.77 -1.96 3.22
C ASP A 129 -4.99 -1.25 3.81
N LEU A 130 -5.28 -0.06 3.31
CA LEU A 130 -6.41 0.75 3.70
C LEU A 130 -6.97 1.48 2.49
N SER A 131 -8.24 1.27 2.20
CA SER A 131 -8.96 2.01 1.17
C SER A 131 -10.29 2.55 1.68
N THR A 132 -10.64 3.75 1.23
CA THR A 132 -11.89 4.42 1.57
C THR A 132 -12.63 4.82 0.31
N HIS A 133 -13.95 4.61 0.30
CA HIS A 133 -14.81 5.00 -0.80
C HIS A 133 -16.02 5.74 -0.25
N LEU A 134 -16.31 6.90 -0.84
CA LEU A 134 -17.52 7.66 -0.57
C LEU A 134 -18.47 7.50 -1.75
N ALA A 135 -19.55 6.76 -1.54
CA ALA A 135 -20.58 6.61 -2.55
C ALA A 135 -21.62 7.73 -2.38
N THR A 136 -21.63 8.68 -3.33
CA THR A 136 -22.67 9.70 -3.40
C THR A 136 -23.94 9.10 -3.97
N PRO A 137 -25.13 9.38 -3.39
CA PRO A 137 -26.40 8.91 -3.95
C PRO A 137 -26.58 9.38 -5.39
N SER A 138 -27.10 8.51 -6.24
CA SER A 138 -27.47 8.87 -7.61
C SER A 138 -28.45 10.03 -7.65
N LYS A 139 -28.43 10.83 -8.72
CA LYS A 139 -29.40 11.90 -8.97
C LYS A 139 -30.84 11.35 -8.80
N GLY A 140 -31.56 11.83 -7.82
CA GLY A 140 -32.92 11.37 -7.47
C GLY A 140 -33.09 10.91 -6.01
N HIS A 141 -32.02 10.70 -5.27
CA HIS A 141 -32.05 10.30 -3.86
C HIS A 141 -31.22 11.27 -2.99
N ALA A 142 -31.25 12.55 -3.29
CA ALA A 142 -30.46 13.60 -2.63
C ALA A 142 -30.67 13.73 -1.10
N SER A 143 -31.69 13.08 -0.54
CA SER A 143 -31.99 13.10 0.90
C SER A 143 -31.26 12.03 1.73
N ARG A 144 -30.49 11.13 1.10
CA ARG A 144 -29.69 10.14 1.84
C ARG A 144 -28.26 10.65 2.04
N PRO A 145 -27.70 10.54 3.25
CA PRO A 145 -26.30 10.90 3.47
C PRO A 145 -25.38 10.03 2.59
N PRO A 146 -24.22 10.59 2.18
CA PRO A 146 -23.23 9.81 1.47
C PRO A 146 -22.85 8.55 2.26
N LEU A 147 -22.69 7.47 1.54
CA LEU A 147 -22.34 6.19 2.13
C LEU A 147 -20.84 6.03 2.17
N TYR A 148 -20.32 5.83 3.36
CA TYR A 148 -18.90 5.62 3.60
C TYR A 148 -18.59 4.11 3.66
N LEU A 149 -17.63 3.68 2.86
CA LEU A 149 -17.07 2.35 2.90
C LEU A 149 -15.58 2.47 3.21
N LEU A 150 -15.13 1.81 4.27
CA LEU A 150 -13.71 1.63 4.59
C LEU A 150 -13.40 0.14 4.56
N VAL A 151 -12.33 -0.21 3.85
CA VAL A 151 -11.81 -1.57 3.79
C VAL A 151 -10.38 -1.55 4.29
N LEU A 152 -10.06 -2.44 5.21
CA LEU A 152 -8.74 -2.61 5.78
C LEU A 152 -8.31 -4.06 5.63
N GLU A 153 -7.14 -4.29 5.07
CA GLU A 153 -6.45 -5.56 5.23
C GLU A 153 -5.51 -5.46 6.43
N VAL A 154 -5.61 -6.41 7.35
CA VAL A 154 -4.87 -6.38 8.60
C VAL A 154 -4.20 -7.71 8.89
N GLN A 155 -3.03 -7.66 9.49
CA GLN A 155 -2.29 -8.81 9.97
C GLN A 155 -2.41 -8.90 11.48
N LEU A 156 -2.91 -10.03 11.95
CA LEU A 156 -3.14 -10.26 13.36
C LEU A 156 -1.90 -10.88 14.03
N PRO A 157 -1.56 -10.45 15.27
CA PRO A 157 -0.56 -11.15 16.07
C PRO A 157 -1.05 -12.58 16.38
N SER A 158 -0.14 -13.56 16.33
CA SER A 158 -0.45 -14.99 16.51
C SER A 158 -1.19 -15.34 17.81
N ARG A 159 -1.08 -14.48 18.84
CA ARG A 159 -1.71 -14.70 20.16
C ARG A 159 -3.03 -13.95 20.33
N LEU A 160 -3.48 -13.21 19.31
CA LEU A 160 -4.71 -12.42 19.40
C LEU A 160 -5.94 -13.32 19.14
N SER A 161 -6.90 -13.29 20.04
CA SER A 161 -8.21 -13.91 19.83
C SER A 161 -9.03 -13.10 18.82
N VAL A 162 -9.30 -13.67 17.65
CA VAL A 162 -10.11 -13.06 16.57
C VAL A 162 -11.48 -12.70 17.11
N SER A 163 -12.17 -13.61 17.84
CA SER A 163 -13.50 -13.38 18.40
C SER A 163 -13.53 -12.18 19.36
N ARG A 164 -12.49 -12.00 20.17
CA ARG A 164 -12.37 -10.83 21.06
C ARG A 164 -12.20 -9.53 20.26
N LEU A 165 -11.38 -9.54 19.22
CA LEU A 165 -11.22 -8.39 18.32
C LEU A 165 -12.56 -8.02 17.66
N GLU A 166 -13.24 -9.00 17.08
CA GLU A 166 -14.56 -8.80 16.46
C GLU A 166 -15.59 -8.20 17.44
N GLN A 167 -15.62 -8.69 18.68
CA GLN A 167 -16.52 -8.15 19.69
C GLN A 167 -16.22 -6.67 19.97
N ARG A 168 -14.92 -6.31 20.06
CA ARG A 168 -14.50 -4.91 20.26
C ARG A 168 -14.83 -4.04 19.06
N LEU A 169 -14.63 -4.54 17.84
CA LEU A 169 -14.99 -3.85 16.61
C LEU A 169 -16.50 -3.62 16.52
N ARG A 170 -17.33 -4.62 16.84
CA ARG A 170 -18.79 -4.47 16.88
C ARG A 170 -19.24 -3.43 17.92
N GLN A 171 -18.63 -3.42 19.11
CA GLN A 171 -18.92 -2.40 20.13
C GLN A 171 -18.54 -1.00 19.65
N LEU A 172 -17.39 -0.87 18.99
CA LEU A 172 -16.94 0.38 18.40
C LEU A 172 -17.90 0.84 17.29
N GLY A 173 -18.31 -0.06 16.41
CA GLY A 173 -19.29 0.22 15.34
C GLY A 173 -20.60 0.80 15.87
N LYS A 174 -21.15 0.21 16.94
CA LYS A 174 -22.35 0.74 17.61
C LYS A 174 -22.17 2.18 18.10
N ARG A 175 -21.00 2.50 18.68
CA ARG A 175 -20.70 3.88 19.16
C ARG A 175 -20.53 4.88 18.02
N LEU A 176 -19.95 4.45 16.90
CA LEU A 176 -19.73 5.29 15.73
C LEU A 176 -20.93 5.38 14.80
N GLY A 177 -21.95 4.53 15.00
CA GLY A 177 -23.11 4.44 14.12
C GLY A 177 -22.77 3.85 12.75
N VAL A 178 -21.82 2.89 12.71
CA VAL A 178 -21.40 2.17 11.52
C VAL A 178 -21.44 0.66 11.76
N GLU A 179 -21.59 -0.10 10.69
CA GLU A 179 -21.45 -1.55 10.72
C GLU A 179 -20.00 -1.93 10.46
N ILE A 180 -19.44 -2.83 11.28
CA ILE A 180 -18.07 -3.32 11.13
C ILE A 180 -18.09 -4.84 11.05
N GLY A 181 -17.63 -5.37 9.90
CA GLY A 181 -17.39 -6.78 9.67
C GLY A 181 -15.88 -7.10 9.77
N CYS A 182 -15.56 -8.34 10.18
CA CYS A 182 -14.19 -8.86 10.15
C CYS A 182 -14.25 -10.30 9.65
N ARG A 183 -13.42 -10.64 8.67
CA ARG A 183 -13.34 -12.01 8.10
C ARG A 183 -11.91 -12.38 7.81
N ALA A 184 -11.57 -13.66 7.97
CA ALA A 184 -10.28 -14.17 7.51
C ALA A 184 -10.17 -14.04 5.99
N VAL A 185 -8.98 -13.72 5.51
CA VAL A 185 -8.64 -13.80 4.09
C VAL A 185 -8.04 -15.18 3.88
N ASP A 186 -8.71 -16.04 3.11
CA ASP A 186 -8.10 -17.27 2.65
C ASP A 186 -6.97 -16.88 1.69
N THR A 187 -5.74 -17.05 2.16
CA THR A 187 -4.56 -16.89 1.30
C THR A 187 -4.50 -18.12 0.40
N ALA A 188 -5.39 -18.19 -0.60
CA ALA A 188 -5.15 -19.06 -1.73
C ALA A 188 -3.91 -18.48 -2.42
N VAL A 189 -2.83 -19.21 -2.33
CA VAL A 189 -1.57 -18.92 -3.03
C VAL A 189 -1.89 -18.80 -4.52
N LEU A 190 -1.72 -17.57 -5.05
CA LEU A 190 -1.64 -17.36 -6.50
C LEU A 190 -0.24 -17.74 -6.99
#